data_da0a63bbead1832153d30503e9c13425
#
_entry.id   da0a63bbead1832153d30503e9c13425
#
_cell.length_a   1.000
_cell.length_b   1.000
_cell.length_c   1.000
_cell.angle_alpha   90.00
_cell.angle_beta   90.00
_cell.angle_gamma   90.00
#
_symmetry.space_group_name_H-M   'P 1'
#
loop_
_entity.id
_entity.type
_entity.pdbx_description
1 polymer ?
#
loop_
_entity_poly.entity_id
_entity_poly.type
_entity_poly.pdbx_seq_one_letter_code
_entity_poly.pdbx_strand_id
1 'polypeptide(L)'
;MKNGILISLEGPEGAGKSSVLEALLPFLKNYGTGLITTREPGGVQIAEAIREVILEPSHTAMDAKTELLLYIASRRQHLAERVLPALAQGKIVLMDRFIDSSVAYQGYGRGLDVADIEWLNQFATDGLKTDLTLYFDIDVEEGLARIAKSESREVNRLDLEGLDLHQRVRQGYLAILDKEPERFVKVDASQPLDRVVADSLAIIQERFGNPS
;
A
#
# COMPACT_ATOMS: atom_id res chain seq x y z
N MET A 1 -21.56 8.88 4.60
CA MET A 1 -21.14 7.77 5.49
C MET A 1 -20.49 6.72 4.61
N LYS A 2 -19.36 6.14 5.03
CA LYS A 2 -18.69 5.03 4.34
C LYS A 2 -19.53 3.77 4.53
N ASN A 3 -20.06 3.23 3.44
CA ASN A 3 -20.84 1.98 3.45
C ASN A 3 -20.01 0.80 2.95
N GLY A 4 -18.88 1.06 2.30
CA GLY A 4 -17.97 0.07 1.74
C GLY A 4 -16.80 -0.28 2.66
N ILE A 5 -16.01 -1.26 2.25
CA ILE A 5 -14.83 -1.76 2.97
C ILE A 5 -13.57 -1.32 2.22
N LEU A 6 -12.60 -0.76 2.95
CA LEU A 6 -11.29 -0.39 2.41
C LEU A 6 -10.21 -1.30 2.99
N ILE A 7 -9.59 -2.10 2.12
CA ILE A 7 -8.48 -2.99 2.47
C ILE A 7 -7.24 -2.52 1.71
N SER A 8 -6.12 -2.30 2.41
CA SER A 8 -4.83 -2.04 1.76
C SER A 8 -3.86 -3.22 1.92
N LEU A 9 -3.00 -3.36 0.91
CA LEU A 9 -1.88 -4.27 0.90
C LEU A 9 -0.61 -3.44 1.04
N GLU A 10 0.14 -3.67 2.10
CA GLU A 10 1.35 -2.93 2.43
C GLU A 10 2.56 -3.86 2.57
N GLY A 11 3.74 -3.33 2.46
CA GLY A 11 4.98 -4.09 2.63
C GLY A 11 6.11 -3.59 1.74
N PRO A 12 7.34 -4.03 2.01
CA PRO A 12 8.53 -3.64 1.26
C PRO A 12 8.46 -4.11 -0.20
N GLU A 13 9.45 -3.68 -0.97
CA GLU A 13 9.59 -4.14 -2.35
C GLU A 13 9.89 -5.65 -2.39
N GLY A 14 9.39 -6.33 -3.43
CA GLY A 14 9.56 -7.79 -3.56
C GLY A 14 8.69 -8.66 -2.64
N ALA A 15 7.83 -8.08 -1.79
CA ALA A 15 6.94 -8.82 -0.90
C ALA A 15 5.77 -9.55 -1.63
N GLY A 16 5.64 -9.42 -2.95
CA GLY A 16 4.64 -10.14 -3.74
C GLY A 16 3.22 -9.59 -3.68
N LYS A 17 3.03 -8.34 -3.21
CA LYS A 17 1.70 -7.70 -3.05
C LYS A 17 0.81 -7.82 -4.28
N SER A 18 1.33 -7.50 -5.47
CA SER A 18 0.55 -7.53 -6.72
C SER A 18 0.08 -8.95 -7.07
N SER A 19 0.94 -9.97 -6.87
CA SER A 19 0.58 -11.37 -7.10
C SER A 19 -0.50 -11.85 -6.14
N VAL A 20 -0.39 -11.46 -4.86
CA VAL A 20 -1.41 -11.77 -3.85
C VAL A 20 -2.71 -11.05 -4.17
N LEU A 21 -2.65 -9.76 -4.56
CA LEU A 21 -3.82 -8.99 -4.96
C LEU A 21 -4.59 -9.71 -6.07
N GLU A 22 -3.90 -10.09 -7.15
CA GLU A 22 -4.52 -10.82 -8.27
C GLU A 22 -5.14 -12.15 -7.83
N ALA A 23 -4.44 -12.90 -6.98
CA ALA A 23 -4.93 -14.18 -6.47
C ALA A 23 -6.14 -14.04 -5.52
N LEU A 24 -6.28 -12.92 -4.82
CA LEU A 24 -7.42 -12.65 -3.93
C LEU A 24 -8.71 -12.27 -4.70
N LEU A 25 -8.61 -11.75 -5.93
CA LEU A 25 -9.77 -11.25 -6.69
C LEU A 25 -10.92 -12.24 -6.82
N PRO A 26 -10.69 -13.52 -7.19
CA PRO A 26 -11.78 -14.49 -7.34
C PRO A 26 -12.61 -14.68 -6.06
N PHE A 27 -11.93 -14.61 -4.91
CA PHE A 27 -12.55 -14.82 -3.59
C PHE A 27 -13.33 -13.59 -3.12
N LEU A 28 -12.79 -12.39 -3.39
CA LEU A 28 -13.38 -11.14 -2.93
C LEU A 28 -14.54 -10.64 -3.78
N LYS A 29 -14.73 -11.14 -5.00
CA LYS A 29 -15.86 -10.78 -5.88
C LYS A 29 -17.22 -11.05 -5.26
N ASN A 30 -17.30 -12.00 -4.33
CA ASN A 30 -18.55 -12.41 -3.67
C ASN A 30 -18.83 -11.62 -2.38
N TYR A 31 -17.95 -10.69 -2.00
CA TYR A 31 -18.16 -9.82 -0.85
C TYR A 31 -18.82 -8.50 -1.28
N GLY A 32 -19.84 -8.07 -0.54
CA GLY A 32 -20.46 -6.77 -0.70
C GLY A 32 -21.15 -6.53 -2.04
N THR A 33 -21.30 -5.26 -2.41
CA THR A 33 -22.01 -4.80 -3.62
C THR A 33 -21.10 -4.70 -4.85
N GLY A 34 -19.87 -5.17 -4.75
CA GLY A 34 -18.87 -5.18 -5.81
C GLY A 34 -17.46 -4.89 -5.30
N LEU A 35 -16.49 -5.20 -6.12
CA LEU A 35 -15.06 -5.06 -5.83
C LEU A 35 -14.41 -4.12 -6.85
N ILE A 36 -13.60 -3.20 -6.38
CA ILE A 36 -12.63 -2.50 -7.22
C ILE A 36 -11.23 -2.71 -6.68
N THR A 37 -10.27 -2.77 -7.60
CA THR A 37 -8.85 -2.75 -7.27
C THR A 37 -8.22 -1.47 -7.76
N THR A 38 -7.25 -0.96 -7.01
CA THR A 38 -6.53 0.25 -7.35
C THR A 38 -5.18 0.28 -6.65
N ARG A 39 -4.35 1.29 -6.94
CA ARG A 39 -3.02 1.44 -6.33
C ARG A 39 -2.67 2.89 -6.05
N GLU A 40 -1.73 3.10 -5.15
CA GLU A 40 -1.06 4.38 -4.94
C GLU A 40 0.47 4.26 -5.08
N PRO A 41 1.13 5.30 -5.61
CA PRO A 41 0.54 6.46 -6.28
C PRO A 41 -0.08 6.08 -7.62
N GLY A 42 -1.10 6.82 -8.08
CA GLY A 42 -1.78 6.60 -9.35
C GLY A 42 -3.26 6.25 -9.21
N GLY A 43 -3.77 5.42 -10.11
CA GLY A 43 -5.14 4.91 -10.09
C GLY A 43 -6.17 5.75 -10.83
N VAL A 44 -5.88 7.04 -11.12
CA VAL A 44 -6.68 7.96 -11.94
C VAL A 44 -5.75 8.89 -12.73
N GLN A 45 -6.23 9.49 -13.81
CA GLN A 45 -5.40 10.19 -14.80
C GLN A 45 -4.42 11.22 -14.19
N ILE A 46 -4.91 12.13 -13.36
CA ILE A 46 -4.06 13.15 -12.72
C ILE A 46 -3.07 12.50 -11.74
N ALA A 47 -3.50 11.52 -10.98
CA ALA A 47 -2.65 10.81 -10.06
C ALA A 47 -1.56 9.97 -10.77
N GLU A 48 -1.85 9.43 -11.96
CA GLU A 48 -0.84 8.75 -12.80
C GLU A 48 0.20 9.75 -13.32
N ALA A 49 -0.18 10.94 -13.76
CA ALA A 49 0.79 11.97 -14.16
C ALA A 49 1.73 12.37 -13.00
N ILE A 50 1.20 12.46 -11.78
CA ILE A 50 2.02 12.70 -10.59
C ILE A 50 2.93 11.50 -10.31
N ARG A 51 2.44 10.26 -10.47
CA ARG A 51 3.23 9.04 -10.32
C ARG A 51 4.43 9.02 -11.27
N GLU A 52 4.25 9.39 -12.53
CA GLU A 52 5.34 9.49 -13.49
C GLU A 52 6.46 10.40 -12.98
N VAL A 53 6.12 11.57 -12.41
CA VAL A 53 7.12 12.47 -11.79
C VAL A 53 7.82 11.81 -10.60
N ILE A 54 7.07 11.14 -9.71
CA ILE A 54 7.63 10.52 -8.49
C ILE A 54 8.60 9.39 -8.84
N LEU A 55 8.24 8.54 -9.80
CA LEU A 55 8.94 7.29 -10.07
C LEU A 55 10.02 7.39 -11.16
N GLU A 56 10.10 8.52 -11.87
CA GLU A 56 11.09 8.76 -12.93
C GLU A 56 12.53 8.58 -12.40
N PRO A 57 13.28 7.59 -12.93
CA PRO A 57 14.63 7.27 -12.43
C PRO A 57 15.63 8.42 -12.52
N SER A 58 15.45 9.34 -13.49
CA SER A 58 16.32 10.51 -13.68
C SER A 58 16.13 11.60 -12.62
N HIS A 59 15.03 11.57 -11.85
CA HIS A 59 14.71 12.59 -10.84
C HIS A 59 15.46 12.33 -9.50
N THR A 60 16.75 12.08 -9.57
CA THR A 60 17.59 11.77 -8.40
C THR A 60 17.75 12.93 -7.42
N ALA A 61 17.54 14.18 -7.88
CA ALA A 61 17.62 15.39 -7.06
C ALA A 61 16.31 15.71 -6.32
N MET A 62 15.29 14.84 -6.38
CA MET A 62 14.00 15.09 -5.72
C MET A 62 14.18 15.19 -4.20
N ASP A 63 13.81 16.35 -3.64
CA ASP A 63 13.81 16.59 -2.20
C ASP A 63 12.77 15.71 -1.49
N ALA A 64 13.08 15.22 -0.28
CA ALA A 64 12.22 14.30 0.45
C ALA A 64 10.83 14.88 0.78
N LYS A 65 10.72 16.18 1.09
CA LYS A 65 9.42 16.82 1.32
C LYS A 65 8.64 16.99 0.02
N THR A 66 9.32 17.28 -1.09
CA THR A 66 8.70 17.31 -2.43
C THR A 66 8.14 15.94 -2.78
N GLU A 67 8.90 14.86 -2.54
CA GLU A 67 8.45 13.48 -2.72
C GLU A 67 7.16 13.22 -1.92
N LEU A 68 7.18 13.52 -0.63
CA LEU A 68 6.01 13.37 0.26
C LEU A 68 4.78 14.14 -0.26
N LEU A 69 4.95 15.42 -0.61
CA LEU A 69 3.85 16.27 -1.08
C LEU A 69 3.24 15.76 -2.39
N LEU A 70 4.05 15.21 -3.28
CA LEU A 70 3.57 14.59 -4.53
C LEU A 70 2.76 13.31 -4.22
N TYR A 71 3.20 12.46 -3.29
CA TYR A 71 2.41 11.31 -2.84
C TYR A 71 1.07 11.73 -2.25
N ILE A 72 1.06 12.77 -1.42
CA ILE A 72 -0.16 13.31 -0.79
C ILE A 72 -1.12 13.89 -1.84
N ALA A 73 -0.60 14.62 -2.83
CA ALA A 73 -1.42 15.18 -3.92
C ALA A 73 -2.04 14.07 -4.79
N SER A 74 -1.23 13.06 -5.19
CA SER A 74 -1.72 11.88 -5.93
C SER A 74 -2.81 11.15 -5.16
N ARG A 75 -2.61 10.92 -3.85
CA ARG A 75 -3.59 10.29 -2.94
C ARG A 75 -4.90 11.05 -2.92
N ARG A 76 -4.87 12.37 -2.71
CA ARG A 76 -6.10 13.18 -2.64
C ARG A 76 -6.91 13.07 -3.91
N GLN A 77 -6.28 13.18 -5.08
CA GLN A 77 -6.95 13.08 -6.36
C GLN A 77 -7.57 11.69 -6.57
N HIS A 78 -6.79 10.64 -6.27
CA HIS A 78 -7.24 9.26 -6.36
C HIS A 78 -8.45 8.96 -5.46
N LEU A 79 -8.42 9.43 -4.22
CA LEU A 79 -9.54 9.31 -3.29
C LEU A 79 -10.80 9.98 -3.84
N ALA A 80 -10.68 11.24 -4.31
CA ALA A 80 -11.81 12.02 -4.76
C ALA A 80 -12.52 11.41 -5.98
N GLU A 81 -11.74 10.91 -6.96
CA GLU A 81 -12.30 10.41 -8.22
C GLU A 81 -12.73 8.94 -8.16
N ARG A 82 -12.05 8.11 -7.36
CA ARG A 82 -12.24 6.65 -7.45
C ARG A 82 -12.66 6.01 -6.13
N VAL A 83 -11.89 6.23 -5.07
CA VAL A 83 -12.06 5.46 -3.83
C VAL A 83 -13.31 5.86 -3.06
N LEU A 84 -13.48 7.17 -2.80
CA LEU A 84 -14.64 7.68 -2.04
C LEU A 84 -15.97 7.37 -2.73
N PRO A 85 -16.11 7.57 -4.07
CA PRO A 85 -17.33 7.16 -4.77
C PRO A 85 -17.63 5.66 -4.68
N ALA A 86 -16.60 4.81 -4.74
CA ALA A 86 -16.78 3.37 -4.63
C ALA A 86 -17.23 2.95 -3.21
N LEU A 87 -16.58 3.51 -2.17
CA LEU A 87 -16.96 3.27 -0.79
C LEU A 87 -18.38 3.77 -0.48
N ALA A 88 -18.81 4.90 -1.06
CA ALA A 88 -20.17 5.41 -0.93
C ALA A 88 -21.21 4.46 -1.56
N GLN A 89 -20.82 3.70 -2.59
CA GLN A 89 -21.65 2.67 -3.22
C GLN A 89 -21.65 1.33 -2.48
N GLY A 90 -20.98 1.23 -1.34
CA GLY A 90 -20.88 -0.01 -0.56
C GLY A 90 -19.92 -1.05 -1.12
N LYS A 91 -19.02 -0.66 -2.06
CA LYS A 91 -18.05 -1.57 -2.66
C LYS A 91 -16.89 -1.86 -1.74
N ILE A 92 -16.25 -3.02 -1.98
CA ILE A 92 -14.92 -3.27 -1.45
C ILE A 92 -13.90 -2.58 -2.34
N VAL A 93 -12.99 -1.85 -1.72
CA VAL A 93 -11.81 -1.26 -2.38
C VAL A 93 -10.59 -2.01 -1.87
N LEU A 94 -9.93 -2.75 -2.77
CA LEU A 94 -8.64 -3.41 -2.51
C LEU A 94 -7.54 -2.55 -3.12
N MET A 95 -6.66 -2.02 -2.27
CA MET A 95 -5.68 -1.01 -2.63
C MET A 95 -4.25 -1.52 -2.45
N ASP A 96 -3.44 -1.45 -3.50
CA ASP A 96 -1.98 -1.67 -3.38
C ASP A 96 -1.35 -0.35 -2.90
N ARG A 97 -0.94 -0.32 -1.63
CA ARG A 97 -0.42 0.81 -0.85
C ARG A 97 -1.46 1.89 -0.53
N PHE A 98 -1.29 2.51 0.64
CA PHE A 98 -2.07 3.65 1.12
C PHE A 98 -1.24 4.50 2.09
N ILE A 99 -1.90 5.08 3.12
CA ILE A 99 -1.29 6.02 4.08
C ILE A 99 -0.06 5.45 4.79
N ASP A 100 -0.04 4.16 5.07
CA ASP A 100 1.01 3.49 5.82
C ASP A 100 2.33 3.46 5.03
N SER A 101 2.26 3.37 3.70
CA SER A 101 3.43 3.52 2.84
C SER A 101 4.14 4.86 3.04
N SER A 102 3.42 5.98 3.20
CA SER A 102 4.04 7.28 3.41
C SER A 102 4.75 7.36 4.76
N VAL A 103 4.20 6.76 5.81
CA VAL A 103 4.85 6.67 7.12
C VAL A 103 6.13 5.82 7.02
N ALA A 104 6.06 4.66 6.37
CA ALA A 104 7.20 3.76 6.25
C ALA A 104 8.30 4.36 5.35
N TYR A 105 7.97 4.86 4.16
CA TYR A 105 8.95 5.33 3.17
C TYR A 105 9.44 6.75 3.47
N GLN A 106 8.55 7.73 3.60
CA GLN A 106 8.94 9.12 3.80
C GLN A 106 9.31 9.40 5.26
N GLY A 107 8.61 8.75 6.23
CA GLY A 107 8.94 8.87 7.64
C GLY A 107 10.22 8.13 7.97
N TYR A 108 10.17 6.84 8.08
CA TYR A 108 11.32 6.03 8.49
C TYR A 108 12.40 5.95 7.41
N GLY A 109 12.03 5.74 6.14
CA GLY A 109 12.97 5.63 5.03
C GLY A 109 13.74 6.93 4.78
N ARG A 110 13.05 8.07 4.61
CA ARG A 110 13.65 9.38 4.34
C ARG A 110 13.98 10.19 5.59
N GLY A 111 13.49 9.79 6.77
CA GLY A 111 13.75 10.48 8.03
C GLY A 111 12.94 11.76 8.24
N LEU A 112 11.79 11.90 7.57
CA LEU A 112 10.87 12.99 7.84
C LEU A 112 10.09 12.74 9.13
N ASP A 113 9.62 13.83 9.76
CA ASP A 113 8.83 13.72 10.98
C ASP A 113 7.51 12.97 10.72
N VAL A 114 7.29 11.89 11.46
CA VAL A 114 6.09 11.04 11.32
C VAL A 114 4.82 11.84 11.67
N ALA A 115 4.87 12.78 12.61
CA ALA A 115 3.72 13.59 12.97
C ALA A 115 3.28 14.50 11.81
N ASP A 116 4.23 15.08 11.07
CA ASP A 116 3.94 15.88 9.86
C ASP A 116 3.28 15.00 8.78
N ILE A 117 3.76 13.77 8.60
CA ILE A 117 3.20 12.83 7.62
C ILE A 117 1.79 12.39 8.01
N GLU A 118 1.58 12.07 9.29
CA GLU A 118 0.26 11.70 9.80
C GLU A 118 -0.73 12.86 9.64
N TRP A 119 -0.30 14.09 9.89
CA TRP A 119 -1.13 15.28 9.69
C TRP A 119 -1.48 15.48 8.20
N LEU A 120 -0.51 15.38 7.29
CA LEU A 120 -0.75 15.48 5.85
C LEU A 120 -1.68 14.37 5.34
N ASN A 121 -1.49 13.13 5.83
CA ASN A 121 -2.39 12.03 5.53
C ASN A 121 -3.81 12.33 6.02
N GLN A 122 -3.96 12.77 7.27
CA GLN A 122 -5.25 13.16 7.86
C GLN A 122 -5.95 14.22 7.01
N PHE A 123 -5.21 15.27 6.60
CA PHE A 123 -5.72 16.35 5.76
C PHE A 123 -6.17 15.82 4.39
N ALA A 124 -5.33 15.02 3.71
CA ALA A 124 -5.62 14.55 2.35
C ALA A 124 -6.76 13.53 2.29
N THR A 125 -6.95 12.76 3.35
CA THR A 125 -7.94 11.67 3.40
C THR A 125 -9.24 12.05 4.10
N ASP A 126 -9.34 13.26 4.66
CA ASP A 126 -10.43 13.65 5.57
C ASP A 126 -10.57 12.64 6.73
N GLY A 127 -9.44 12.08 7.18
CA GLY A 127 -9.38 11.11 8.27
C GLY A 127 -9.75 9.68 7.88
N LEU A 128 -9.94 9.38 6.59
CA LEU A 128 -10.19 8.00 6.15
C LEU A 128 -8.99 7.11 6.46
N LYS A 129 -9.23 6.03 7.18
CA LYS A 129 -8.31 4.92 7.40
C LYS A 129 -8.84 3.64 6.75
N THR A 130 -7.98 2.65 6.56
CA THR A 130 -8.36 1.31 6.13
C THR A 130 -9.13 0.58 7.23
N ASP A 131 -10.05 -0.29 6.85
CA ASP A 131 -10.72 -1.22 7.77
C ASP A 131 -9.81 -2.39 8.12
N LEU A 132 -8.90 -2.71 7.18
CA LEU A 132 -7.86 -3.73 7.32
C LEU A 132 -6.67 -3.36 6.45
N THR A 133 -5.48 -3.45 6.99
CA THR A 133 -4.22 -3.44 6.23
C THR A 133 -3.52 -4.78 6.38
N LEU A 134 -3.26 -5.45 5.27
CA LEU A 134 -2.45 -6.65 5.22
C LEU A 134 -0.99 -6.23 4.99
N TYR A 135 -0.16 -6.41 5.99
CA TYR A 135 1.26 -6.13 5.91
C TYR A 135 2.05 -7.38 5.56
N PHE A 136 2.57 -7.42 4.34
CA PHE A 136 3.38 -8.50 3.83
C PHE A 136 4.84 -8.31 4.26
N ASP A 137 5.22 -8.96 5.35
CA ASP A 137 6.58 -8.89 5.88
C ASP A 137 7.49 -9.91 5.19
N ILE A 138 8.62 -9.42 4.71
CA ILE A 138 9.69 -10.24 4.13
C ILE A 138 11.03 -9.63 4.53
N ASP A 139 12.04 -10.47 4.62
CA ASP A 139 13.41 -10.00 4.75
C ASP A 139 13.80 -9.13 3.56
N VAL A 140 14.49 -8.01 3.83
CA VAL A 140 14.80 -7.01 2.80
C VAL A 140 15.68 -7.59 1.70
N GLU A 141 16.69 -8.38 2.06
CA GLU A 141 17.62 -8.98 1.10
C GLU A 141 16.88 -10.00 0.22
N GLU A 142 15.98 -10.79 0.82
CA GLU A 142 15.12 -11.72 0.08
C GLU A 142 14.19 -10.98 -0.88
N GLY A 143 13.53 -9.91 -0.42
CA GLY A 143 12.67 -9.08 -1.26
C GLY A 143 13.41 -8.50 -2.47
N LEU A 144 14.57 -7.90 -2.25
CA LEU A 144 15.41 -7.36 -3.31
C LEU A 144 15.92 -8.45 -4.27
N ALA A 145 16.27 -9.64 -3.75
CA ALA A 145 16.65 -10.77 -4.59
C ALA A 145 15.51 -11.27 -5.49
N ARG A 146 14.27 -11.23 -5.01
CA ARG A 146 13.07 -11.56 -5.83
C ARG A 146 12.88 -10.55 -6.96
N ILE A 147 13.08 -9.24 -6.68
CA ILE A 147 13.01 -8.19 -7.70
C ILE A 147 14.07 -8.40 -8.78
N ALA A 148 15.32 -8.64 -8.38
CA ALA A 148 16.43 -8.82 -9.30
C ALA A 148 16.24 -10.02 -10.26
N LYS A 149 15.42 -11.00 -9.88
CA LYS A 149 15.07 -12.17 -10.74
C LYS A 149 13.89 -11.90 -11.68
N SER A 150 13.15 -10.81 -11.51
CA SER A 150 11.98 -10.49 -12.32
C SER A 150 12.39 -9.70 -13.56
N GLU A 151 12.40 -10.33 -14.72
CA GLU A 151 12.76 -9.70 -16.00
C GLU A 151 11.67 -8.75 -16.55
N SER A 152 10.44 -8.82 -16.03
CA SER A 152 9.28 -8.10 -16.58
C SER A 152 8.90 -6.85 -15.81
N ARG A 153 9.61 -6.50 -14.73
CA ARG A 153 9.29 -5.34 -13.91
C ARG A 153 10.02 -4.09 -14.38
N GLU A 154 9.27 -3.00 -14.51
CA GLU A 154 9.83 -1.67 -14.72
C GLU A 154 10.64 -1.23 -13.48
N VAL A 155 11.90 -0.83 -13.69
CA VAL A 155 12.76 -0.29 -12.63
C VAL A 155 12.40 1.17 -12.39
N ASN A 156 12.07 1.51 -11.17
CA ASN A 156 11.73 2.87 -10.76
C ASN A 156 12.79 3.48 -9.82
N ARG A 157 12.66 4.76 -9.53
CA ARG A 157 13.62 5.50 -8.70
C ARG A 157 13.83 4.89 -7.32
N LEU A 158 12.80 4.33 -6.68
CA LEU A 158 12.91 3.71 -5.36
C LEU A 158 13.65 2.37 -5.40
N ASP A 159 13.61 1.66 -6.52
CA ASP A 159 14.36 0.41 -6.70
C ASP A 159 15.87 0.64 -6.79
N LEU A 160 16.30 1.88 -7.08
CA LEU A 160 17.72 2.28 -7.14
C LEU A 160 18.29 2.68 -5.77
N GLU A 161 17.45 2.74 -4.74
CA GLU A 161 17.86 3.09 -3.38
C GLU A 161 18.69 1.97 -2.72
N GLY A 162 19.54 2.36 -1.78
CA GLY A 162 20.39 1.42 -1.06
C GLY A 162 19.65 0.57 -0.04
N LEU A 163 20.25 -0.54 0.36
CA LEU A 163 19.73 -1.50 1.34
C LEU A 163 19.28 -0.81 2.65
N ASP A 164 20.02 0.22 3.09
CA ASP A 164 19.72 0.97 4.32
C ASP A 164 18.32 1.62 4.30
N LEU A 165 17.89 2.14 3.14
CA LEU A 165 16.55 2.72 3.03
C LEU A 165 15.49 1.63 3.21
N HIS A 166 15.63 0.51 2.53
CA HIS A 166 14.68 -0.61 2.60
C HIS A 166 14.60 -1.21 4.02
N GLN A 167 15.73 -1.27 4.74
CA GLN A 167 15.74 -1.69 6.14
C GLN A 167 14.95 -0.73 7.04
N ARG A 168 15.16 0.60 6.88
CA ARG A 168 14.39 1.60 7.63
C ARG A 168 12.90 1.56 7.27
N VAL A 169 12.55 1.35 6.01
CA VAL A 169 11.14 1.18 5.57
C VAL A 169 10.50 -0.01 6.27
N ARG A 170 11.18 -1.16 6.33
CA ARG A 170 10.68 -2.34 7.07
C ARG A 170 10.48 -2.03 8.55
N GLN A 171 11.43 -1.34 9.19
CA GLN A 171 11.29 -0.87 10.58
C GLN A 171 10.06 0.03 10.75
N GLY A 172 9.79 0.91 9.80
CA GLY A 172 8.59 1.75 9.78
C GLY A 172 7.30 0.94 9.78
N TYR A 173 7.21 -0.08 8.94
CA TYR A 173 6.04 -0.97 8.93
C TYR A 173 5.87 -1.74 10.24
N LEU A 174 6.96 -2.22 10.85
CA LEU A 174 6.91 -2.89 12.15
C LEU A 174 6.46 -1.94 13.27
N ALA A 175 6.89 -0.67 13.24
CA ALA A 175 6.44 0.33 14.19
C ALA A 175 4.94 0.65 14.03
N ILE A 176 4.41 0.65 12.80
CA ILE A 176 2.96 0.81 12.57
C ILE A 176 2.20 -0.40 13.11
N LEU A 177 2.72 -1.61 12.91
CA LEU A 177 2.13 -2.85 13.41
C LEU A 177 1.98 -2.79 14.95
N ASP A 178 3.02 -2.36 15.65
CA ASP A 178 2.99 -2.22 17.11
C ASP A 178 2.01 -1.14 17.59
N LYS A 179 1.84 -0.06 16.79
CA LYS A 179 0.97 1.08 17.15
C LYS A 179 -0.51 0.81 16.85
N GLU A 180 -0.82 0.10 15.77
CA GLU A 180 -2.20 -0.10 15.26
C GLU A 180 -2.54 -1.58 14.97
N PRO A 181 -2.33 -2.51 15.94
CA PRO A 181 -2.49 -3.96 15.70
C PRO A 181 -3.92 -4.37 15.33
N GLU A 182 -4.91 -3.58 15.73
CA GLU A 182 -6.33 -3.83 15.40
C GLU A 182 -6.63 -3.67 13.91
N ARG A 183 -5.90 -2.80 13.22
CA ARG A 183 -6.13 -2.49 11.80
C ARG A 183 -5.06 -3.10 10.89
N PHE A 184 -3.85 -3.19 11.38
CA PHE A 184 -2.64 -3.53 10.64
C PHE A 184 -2.18 -4.94 11.00
N VAL A 185 -2.38 -5.91 10.11
CA VAL A 185 -2.16 -7.33 10.39
C VAL A 185 -1.02 -7.86 9.52
N LYS A 186 -0.07 -8.52 10.18
CA LYS A 186 1.11 -9.08 9.52
C LYS A 186 0.80 -10.40 8.83
N VAL A 187 1.30 -10.54 7.60
CA VAL A 187 1.32 -11.77 6.80
C VAL A 187 2.78 -12.12 6.49
N ASP A 188 3.20 -13.34 6.74
CA ASP A 188 4.54 -13.82 6.39
C ASP A 188 4.65 -14.04 4.87
N ALA A 189 5.31 -13.09 4.19
CA ALA A 189 5.49 -13.12 2.75
C ALA A 189 6.73 -13.93 2.29
N SER A 190 7.46 -14.56 3.20
CA SER A 190 8.54 -15.48 2.86
C SER A 190 8.01 -16.84 2.36
N GLN A 191 6.77 -17.17 2.71
CA GLN A 191 6.09 -18.41 2.34
C GLN A 191 5.76 -18.47 0.82
N PRO A 192 5.44 -19.68 0.29
CA PRO A 192 4.89 -19.84 -1.06
C PRO A 192 3.58 -19.05 -1.24
N LEU A 193 3.35 -18.55 -2.46
CA LEU A 193 2.23 -17.65 -2.78
C LEU A 193 0.86 -18.20 -2.35
N ASP A 194 0.62 -19.49 -2.55
CA ASP A 194 -0.63 -20.16 -2.17
C ASP A 194 -0.90 -20.07 -0.66
N ARG A 195 0.15 -20.18 0.17
CA ARG A 195 0.05 -20.03 1.61
C ARG A 195 -0.18 -18.58 2.01
N VAL A 196 0.54 -17.64 1.42
CA VAL A 196 0.34 -16.20 1.66
C VAL A 196 -1.09 -15.79 1.33
N VAL A 197 -1.63 -16.30 0.22
CA VAL A 197 -3.03 -16.05 -0.19
C VAL A 197 -4.01 -16.67 0.80
N ALA A 198 -3.78 -17.92 1.25
CA ALA A 198 -4.65 -18.58 2.21
C ALA A 198 -4.67 -17.84 3.56
N ASP A 199 -3.51 -17.44 4.07
CA ASP A 199 -3.40 -16.67 5.31
C ASP A 199 -4.11 -15.31 5.19
N SER A 200 -3.92 -14.62 4.06
CA SER A 200 -4.60 -13.35 3.78
C SER A 200 -6.12 -13.49 3.74
N LEU A 201 -6.64 -14.55 3.11
CA LEU A 201 -8.07 -14.86 3.08
C LEU A 201 -8.61 -15.17 4.47
N ALA A 202 -7.89 -15.94 5.27
CA ALA A 202 -8.31 -16.26 6.64
C ALA A 202 -8.47 -14.98 7.48
N ILE A 203 -7.51 -14.05 7.39
CA ILE A 203 -7.57 -12.75 8.07
C ILE A 203 -8.79 -11.92 7.61
N ILE A 204 -9.04 -11.89 6.28
CA ILE A 204 -10.19 -11.15 5.72
C ILE A 204 -11.51 -11.78 6.20
N GLN A 205 -11.61 -13.11 6.19
CA GLN A 205 -12.80 -13.84 6.65
C GLN A 205 -13.06 -13.66 8.14
N GLU A 206 -12.02 -13.68 8.96
CA GLU A 206 -12.13 -13.40 10.39
C GLU A 206 -12.64 -11.97 10.64
N ARG A 207 -12.20 -11.00 9.84
CA ARG A 207 -12.55 -9.58 10.01
C ARG A 207 -13.96 -9.24 9.51
N PHE A 208 -14.37 -9.79 8.37
CA PHE A 208 -15.57 -9.38 7.65
C PHE A 208 -16.60 -10.50 7.48
N GLY A 209 -16.34 -11.69 7.99
CA GLY A 209 -17.17 -12.88 7.79
C GLY A 209 -16.94 -13.54 6.43
N ASN A 210 -17.67 -14.63 6.18
CA ASN A 210 -17.67 -15.29 4.88
C ASN A 210 -18.57 -14.54 3.89
N PRO A 211 -18.27 -14.61 2.57
CA PRO A 211 -19.14 -14.05 1.56
C PRO A 211 -20.51 -14.74 1.61
N SER A 212 -21.58 -13.97 1.42
CA SER A 212 -22.97 -14.43 1.39
C SER A 212 -23.26 -15.25 0.14
#